data_825b29f7a51b27ac288405d6d6932ba7
#
_entry.id   825b29f7a51b27ac288405d6d6932ba7
#
_cell.length_a   1.000
_cell.length_b   1.000
_cell.length_c   1.000
_cell.angle_alpha   90.00
_cell.angle_beta   90.00
_cell.angle_gamma   90.00
#
_symmetry.space_group_name_H-M   'P 1'
#
loop_
_entity.id
_entity.type
_entity.pdbx_description
1 polymer ?
#
loop_
_entity_poly.entity_id
_entity_poly.type
_entity_poly.pdbx_seq_one_letter_code
_entity_poly.pdbx_strand_id
1 'polypeptide(L)'
;MTNIVNTGNASVDALAEMNISGNVTPVNWYKTILRENGKPYLLAICVLLEIVYWYRPVEVRDEHSGMTIDYRKKFREDLLQKTYNDFAEQFGESRRSVKAAFDRLEEIGVIRREFRNIETNSGMVLNNVMYIDLCVDRLYTCTYLN
;
A
#
# COMPACT_ATOMS: atom_id res chain seq x y z
N MET A 1 -30.20 12.28 -10.97
CA MET A 1 -29.80 13.58 -11.50
C MET A 1 -28.64 13.38 -12.46
N THR A 2 -28.84 13.77 -13.65
CA THR A 2 -27.82 13.63 -14.67
C THR A 2 -26.88 14.83 -14.61
N ASN A 3 -25.62 14.61 -14.29
CA ASN A 3 -24.59 15.58 -14.53
C ASN A 3 -24.42 15.70 -16.05
N ILE A 4 -24.59 16.91 -16.52
CA ILE A 4 -24.40 17.16 -17.94
C ILE A 4 -22.92 17.44 -18.17
N VAL A 5 -22.16 16.35 -18.38
CA VAL A 5 -20.77 16.45 -18.83
C VAL A 5 -20.80 16.23 -20.35
N ASN A 6 -20.29 17.18 -21.06
CA ASN A 6 -20.21 17.07 -22.52
C ASN A 6 -18.83 17.53 -22.99
N THR A 7 -17.90 16.59 -23.08
CA THR A 7 -16.55 16.82 -23.54
C THR A 7 -16.38 16.57 -25.03
N GLY A 8 -17.41 16.04 -25.69
CA GLY A 8 -17.32 15.58 -27.06
C GLY A 8 -16.88 14.13 -27.21
N ASN A 9 -16.64 13.44 -26.09
CA ASN A 9 -16.28 12.02 -26.08
C ASN A 9 -17.19 11.28 -25.10
N ALA A 10 -17.95 10.33 -25.62
CA ALA A 10 -18.96 9.61 -24.84
C ALA A 10 -18.35 8.79 -23.69
N SER A 11 -17.17 8.22 -23.89
CA SER A 11 -16.48 7.44 -22.86
C SER A 11 -15.98 8.32 -21.71
N VAL A 12 -15.46 9.49 -22.03
CA VAL A 12 -15.03 10.46 -21.00
C VAL A 12 -16.23 10.91 -20.18
N ASP A 13 -17.34 11.21 -20.86
CA ASP A 13 -18.56 11.66 -20.19
C ASP A 13 -19.13 10.58 -19.28
N ALA A 14 -19.12 9.32 -19.72
CA ALA A 14 -19.58 8.19 -18.92
C ALA A 14 -18.68 7.96 -17.69
N LEU A 15 -17.36 8.05 -17.86
CA LEU A 15 -16.40 7.88 -16.77
C LEU A 15 -16.52 8.97 -15.72
N ALA A 16 -16.91 10.19 -16.11
CA ALA A 16 -17.12 11.28 -15.16
C ALA A 16 -18.23 10.97 -14.13
N GLU A 17 -19.15 10.08 -14.47
CA GLU A 17 -20.22 9.64 -13.58
C GLU A 17 -19.83 8.43 -12.73
N MET A 18 -18.72 7.77 -13.02
CA MET A 18 -18.25 6.61 -12.29
C MET A 18 -17.40 7.02 -11.10
N ASN A 19 -17.61 6.35 -9.98
CA ASN A 19 -16.79 6.54 -8.79
C ASN A 19 -15.74 5.44 -8.72
N ILE A 20 -14.64 5.63 -9.44
CA ILE A 20 -13.53 4.69 -9.42
C ILE A 20 -12.61 5.05 -8.25
N SER A 21 -12.50 4.13 -7.31
CA SER A 21 -11.65 4.29 -6.13
C SER A 21 -10.59 3.20 -6.07
N GLY A 22 -9.58 3.44 -5.27
CA GLY A 22 -8.49 2.49 -5.08
C GLY A 22 -7.17 3.19 -4.81
N ASN A 23 -6.10 2.41 -4.82
CA ASN A 23 -4.76 2.93 -4.60
C ASN A 23 -4.22 3.56 -5.88
N VAL A 24 -3.55 4.70 -5.71
CA VAL A 24 -2.87 5.38 -6.81
C VAL A 24 -1.44 4.88 -6.89
N THR A 25 -1.02 4.42 -8.08
CA THR A 25 0.35 3.99 -8.32
C THR A 25 1.18 5.16 -8.84
N PRO A 26 2.22 5.59 -8.09
CA PRO A 26 3.15 6.58 -8.62
C PRO A 26 3.87 6.04 -9.85
N VAL A 27 3.88 6.84 -10.92
CA VAL A 27 4.40 6.39 -12.22
C VAL A 27 5.87 5.96 -12.14
N ASN A 28 6.67 6.65 -11.32
CA ASN A 28 8.09 6.33 -11.17
C ASN A 28 8.35 4.95 -10.58
N TRP A 29 7.38 4.36 -9.90
CA TRP A 29 7.57 3.00 -9.35
C TRP A 29 7.80 1.95 -10.45
N TYR A 30 7.29 2.17 -11.65
CA TYR A 30 7.58 1.28 -12.78
C TYR A 30 9.03 1.35 -13.25
N LYS A 31 9.76 2.38 -12.82
CA LYS A 31 11.18 2.57 -13.15
C LYS A 31 12.10 2.28 -11.97
N THR A 32 11.58 2.17 -10.76
CA THR A 32 12.39 2.06 -9.55
C THR A 32 12.13 0.76 -8.78
N ILE A 33 10.93 0.20 -8.87
CA ILE A 33 10.59 -1.07 -8.24
C ILE A 33 10.72 -2.16 -9.31
N LEU A 34 11.94 -2.62 -9.50
CA LEU A 34 12.30 -3.47 -10.61
C LEU A 34 12.69 -4.87 -10.14
N ARG A 35 12.49 -5.85 -11.02
CA ARG A 35 13.10 -7.16 -10.89
C ARG A 35 14.61 -7.07 -11.19
N GLU A 36 15.35 -8.12 -10.86
CA GLU A 36 16.77 -8.18 -11.17
C GLU A 36 17.07 -8.00 -12.66
N ASN A 37 16.15 -8.41 -13.52
CA ASN A 37 16.28 -8.25 -14.97
C ASN A 37 15.98 -6.83 -15.47
N GLY A 38 15.72 -5.89 -14.58
CA GLY A 38 15.45 -4.50 -14.91
C GLY A 38 14.02 -4.19 -15.34
N LYS A 39 13.14 -5.18 -15.35
CA LYS A 39 11.72 -4.96 -15.70
C LYS A 39 10.91 -4.62 -14.46
N PRO A 40 9.82 -3.84 -14.60
CA PRO A 40 8.96 -3.54 -13.47
C PRO A 40 8.46 -4.80 -12.77
N TYR A 41 8.53 -4.79 -11.45
CA TYR A 41 8.06 -5.90 -10.64
C TYR A 41 6.63 -5.62 -10.18
N LEU A 42 5.64 -5.98 -10.99
CA LEU A 42 4.25 -5.57 -10.76
C LEU A 42 3.68 -6.08 -9.44
N LEU A 43 3.95 -7.34 -9.07
CA LEU A 43 3.46 -7.84 -7.78
C LEU A 43 4.09 -7.09 -6.61
N ALA A 44 5.36 -6.77 -6.67
CA ALA A 44 6.04 -5.99 -5.64
C ALA A 44 5.43 -4.58 -5.54
N ILE A 45 5.10 -3.97 -6.68
CA ILE A 45 4.41 -2.68 -6.72
C ILE A 45 3.04 -2.78 -6.05
N CYS A 46 2.27 -3.83 -6.35
CA CYS A 46 0.96 -4.04 -5.72
C CYS A 46 1.08 -4.23 -4.21
N VAL A 47 2.05 -5.01 -3.76
CA VAL A 47 2.32 -5.22 -2.33
C VAL A 47 2.68 -3.89 -1.67
N LEU A 48 3.57 -3.13 -2.28
CA LEU A 48 3.99 -1.82 -1.75
C LEU A 48 2.83 -0.83 -1.68
N LEU A 49 1.97 -0.81 -2.69
CA LEU A 49 0.77 0.03 -2.70
C LEU A 49 -0.11 -0.26 -1.49
N GLU A 50 -0.31 -1.53 -1.17
CA GLU A 50 -1.13 -1.92 -0.02
C GLU A 50 -0.48 -1.51 1.29
N ILE A 51 0.83 -1.70 1.42
CA ILE A 51 1.58 -1.27 2.60
C ILE A 51 1.47 0.24 2.78
N VAL A 52 1.67 0.99 1.71
CA VAL A 52 1.57 2.47 1.74
C VAL A 52 0.16 2.91 2.09
N TYR A 53 -0.85 2.23 1.57
CA TYR A 53 -2.24 2.51 1.94
C TYR A 53 -2.43 2.47 3.46
N TRP A 54 -1.93 1.44 4.13
CA TRP A 54 -2.07 1.29 5.58
C TRP A 54 -1.25 2.31 6.35
N TYR A 55 -0.13 2.76 5.82
CA TYR A 55 0.72 3.77 6.45
C TYR A 55 0.25 5.20 6.23
N ARG A 56 -0.60 5.45 5.22
CA ARG A 56 -1.19 6.77 5.04
C ARG A 56 -2.22 7.02 6.13
N PRO A 57 -2.07 8.14 6.88
CA PRO A 57 -2.99 8.43 7.98
C PRO A 57 -4.36 8.85 7.46
N VAL A 58 -5.36 8.66 8.33
CA VAL A 58 -6.71 9.20 8.11
C VAL A 58 -6.72 10.65 8.59
N GLU A 59 -7.22 11.54 7.76
CA GLU A 59 -7.43 12.93 8.14
C GLU A 59 -8.68 13.07 9.00
N VAL A 60 -8.54 13.74 10.14
CA VAL A 60 -9.67 14.12 10.98
C VAL A 60 -9.98 15.58 10.66
N ARG A 61 -11.18 15.82 10.14
CA ARG A 61 -11.61 17.16 9.72
C ARG A 61 -12.57 17.78 10.74
N ASP A 62 -12.47 19.08 10.89
CA ASP A 62 -13.45 19.86 11.67
C ASP A 62 -14.79 19.84 10.93
N GLU A 63 -15.86 19.52 11.66
CA GLU A 63 -17.22 19.43 11.11
C GLU A 63 -17.73 20.76 10.55
N HIS A 64 -17.28 21.88 11.09
CA HIS A 64 -17.75 23.20 10.69
C HIS A 64 -16.96 23.83 9.56
N SER A 65 -15.62 23.74 9.62
CA SER A 65 -14.75 24.40 8.65
C SER A 65 -14.31 23.49 7.52
N GLY A 66 -14.39 22.16 7.70
CA GLY A 66 -13.84 21.18 6.76
C GLY A 66 -12.32 21.12 6.76
N MET A 67 -11.65 21.86 7.65
CA MET A 67 -10.19 21.87 7.74
C MET A 67 -9.68 20.65 8.47
N THR A 68 -8.53 20.15 8.04
CA THR A 68 -7.84 19.04 8.72
C THR A 68 -7.30 19.52 10.05
N ILE A 69 -7.72 18.89 11.16
CA ILE A 69 -7.31 19.24 12.52
C ILE A 69 -6.43 18.17 13.17
N ASP A 70 -6.39 16.96 12.63
CA ASP A 70 -5.59 15.87 13.17
C ASP A 70 -5.42 14.77 12.13
N TYR A 71 -4.53 13.82 12.45
CA TYR A 71 -4.29 12.61 11.65
C TYR A 71 -4.33 11.39 12.55
N ARG A 72 -4.89 10.29 12.06
CA ARG A 72 -4.93 9.02 12.78
C ARG A 72 -4.27 7.91 11.99
N LYS A 73 -3.50 7.10 12.70
CA LYS A 73 -2.93 5.87 12.18
C LYS A 73 -4.04 4.84 11.96
N LYS A 74 -3.97 4.08 10.86
CA LYS A 74 -5.00 3.09 10.50
C LYS A 74 -4.86 1.77 11.24
N PHE A 75 -3.69 1.47 11.82
CA PHE A 75 -3.44 0.21 12.52
C PHE A 75 -3.04 0.48 13.96
N ARG A 76 -3.20 -0.53 14.82
CA ARG A 76 -3.05 -0.38 16.28
C ARG A 76 -1.61 -0.40 16.76
N GLU A 77 -0.83 -1.37 16.24
CA GLU A 77 0.52 -1.61 16.72
C GLU A 77 1.48 -0.52 16.26
N ASP A 78 2.72 -0.59 16.69
CA ASP A 78 3.77 0.34 16.25
C ASP A 78 4.12 0.17 14.77
N LEU A 79 4.04 -1.08 14.27
CA LEU A 79 4.25 -1.42 12.87
C LEU A 79 3.04 -2.15 12.32
N LEU A 80 2.91 -2.17 11.01
CA LEU A 80 1.83 -2.88 10.33
C LEU A 80 2.02 -4.38 10.45
N GLN A 81 1.01 -5.07 10.99
CA GLN A 81 0.97 -6.52 11.09
C GLN A 81 0.13 -7.08 9.95
N LYS A 82 0.73 -7.86 9.08
CA LYS A 82 0.04 -8.59 8.01
C LYS A 82 0.80 -9.88 7.69
N THR A 83 0.11 -10.82 7.07
CA THR A 83 0.71 -12.09 6.64
C THR A 83 0.91 -12.11 5.14
N TYR A 84 1.79 -12.97 4.66
CA TYR A 84 1.91 -13.21 3.21
C TYR A 84 0.58 -13.66 2.62
N ASN A 85 -0.19 -14.42 3.39
CA ASN A 85 -1.48 -14.93 2.96
C ASN A 85 -2.49 -13.82 2.71
N ASP A 86 -2.46 -12.75 3.51
CA ASP A 86 -3.33 -11.60 3.30
C ASP A 86 -3.13 -11.00 1.91
N PHE A 87 -1.87 -10.85 1.50
CA PHE A 87 -1.53 -10.33 0.17
C PHE A 87 -1.80 -11.35 -0.94
N ALA A 88 -1.52 -12.64 -0.67
CA ALA A 88 -1.77 -13.71 -1.63
C ALA A 88 -3.25 -13.80 -1.99
N GLU A 89 -4.12 -13.73 -1.00
CA GLU A 89 -5.57 -13.74 -1.23
C GLU A 89 -6.03 -12.48 -1.96
N GLN A 90 -5.52 -11.33 -1.57
CA GLN A 90 -5.92 -10.06 -2.16
C GLN A 90 -5.56 -9.97 -3.65
N PHE A 91 -4.39 -10.46 -4.03
CA PHE A 91 -3.88 -10.32 -5.40
C PHE A 91 -4.00 -11.59 -6.24
N GLY A 92 -4.55 -12.67 -5.68
CA GLY A 92 -4.70 -13.92 -6.41
C GLY A 92 -3.36 -14.58 -6.74
N GLU A 93 -2.39 -14.47 -5.82
CA GLU A 93 -1.04 -15.00 -6.01
C GLU A 93 -0.71 -16.06 -4.97
N SER A 94 0.37 -16.83 -5.19
CA SER A 94 0.85 -17.79 -4.21
C SER A 94 1.60 -17.05 -3.09
N ARG A 95 1.64 -17.67 -1.90
CA ARG A 95 2.45 -17.16 -0.78
C ARG A 95 3.93 -17.05 -1.18
N ARG A 96 4.42 -17.99 -1.96
CA ARG A 96 5.80 -17.99 -2.46
C ARG A 96 6.10 -16.77 -3.33
N SER A 97 5.19 -16.44 -4.24
CA SER A 97 5.34 -15.25 -5.10
C SER A 97 5.29 -13.97 -4.29
N VAL A 98 4.41 -13.90 -3.30
CA VAL A 98 4.31 -12.75 -2.39
C VAL A 98 5.59 -12.61 -1.57
N LYS A 99 6.10 -13.70 -1.00
CA LYS A 99 7.36 -13.66 -0.24
C LYS A 99 8.52 -13.17 -1.11
N ALA A 100 8.60 -13.63 -2.35
CA ALA A 100 9.63 -13.17 -3.29
C ALA A 100 9.52 -11.65 -3.55
N ALA A 101 8.31 -11.14 -3.67
CA ALA A 101 8.07 -9.70 -3.81
C ALA A 101 8.52 -8.93 -2.57
N PHE A 102 8.24 -9.44 -1.37
CA PHE A 102 8.74 -8.86 -0.12
C PHE A 102 10.26 -8.87 -0.06
N ASP A 103 10.89 -9.98 -0.44
CA ASP A 103 12.34 -10.07 -0.48
C ASP A 103 12.93 -8.97 -1.37
N ARG A 104 12.33 -8.74 -2.51
CA ARG A 104 12.79 -7.69 -3.44
C ARG A 104 12.60 -6.29 -2.89
N LEU A 105 11.44 -6.02 -2.28
CA LEU A 105 11.17 -4.71 -1.67
C LEU A 105 12.16 -4.42 -0.53
N GLU A 106 12.53 -5.43 0.23
CA GLU A 106 13.51 -5.28 1.29
C GLU A 106 14.93 -5.06 0.73
N GLU A 107 15.31 -5.74 -0.35
CA GLU A 107 16.56 -5.48 -1.07
C GLU A 107 16.65 -4.05 -1.60
N ILE A 108 15.54 -3.55 -2.16
CA ILE A 108 15.44 -2.15 -2.62
C ILE A 108 15.54 -1.18 -1.45
N GLY A 109 15.13 -1.62 -0.27
CA GLY A 109 15.24 -0.85 0.97
C GLY A 109 14.00 -0.03 1.32
N VAL A 110 12.87 -0.25 0.62
CA VAL A 110 11.63 0.49 0.90
C VAL A 110 10.85 -0.08 2.08
N ILE A 111 11.08 -1.34 2.41
CA ILE A 111 10.47 -1.99 3.58
C ILE A 111 11.51 -2.75 4.37
N ARG A 112 11.16 -3.05 5.63
CA ARG A 112 11.88 -3.98 6.49
C ARG A 112 10.85 -4.88 7.17
N ARG A 113 11.12 -6.17 7.24
CA ARG A 113 10.27 -7.11 7.96
C ARG A 113 10.86 -7.36 9.36
N GLU A 114 9.99 -7.44 10.34
CA GLU A 114 10.36 -7.81 11.70
C GLU A 114 9.43 -8.92 12.14
N PHE A 115 10.00 -10.03 12.61
CA PHE A 115 9.22 -11.18 13.06
C PHE A 115 9.26 -11.22 14.59
N ARG A 116 8.07 -11.25 15.20
CA ARG A 116 7.92 -11.20 16.65
C ARG A 116 7.16 -12.42 17.15
N ASN A 117 7.47 -12.83 18.38
CA ASN A 117 6.64 -13.74 19.12
C ASN A 117 5.76 -12.89 20.01
N ILE A 118 4.45 -13.05 19.92
CA ILE A 118 3.49 -12.24 20.68
C ILE A 118 2.60 -13.14 21.54
N GLU A 119 2.16 -12.61 22.69
CA GLU A 119 1.21 -13.26 23.55
C GLU A 119 -0.15 -12.58 23.41
N THR A 120 -1.19 -13.38 23.16
CA THR A 120 -2.56 -12.86 23.04
C THR A 120 -3.18 -12.68 24.43
N ASN A 121 -4.31 -11.97 24.50
CA ASN A 121 -5.07 -11.78 25.74
C ASN A 121 -5.52 -13.09 26.38
N SER A 122 -5.63 -14.16 25.60
CA SER A 122 -5.98 -15.50 26.11
C SER A 122 -4.77 -16.29 26.62
N GLY A 123 -3.56 -15.71 26.58
CA GLY A 123 -2.32 -16.37 26.98
C GLY A 123 -1.70 -17.24 25.90
N MET A 124 -2.25 -17.24 24.69
CA MET A 124 -1.69 -17.99 23.55
C MET A 124 -0.47 -17.26 23.02
N VAL A 125 0.62 -18.01 22.76
CA VAL A 125 1.83 -17.47 22.14
C VAL A 125 1.77 -17.74 20.65
N LEU A 126 1.88 -16.66 19.86
CA LEU A 126 2.01 -16.72 18.41
C LEU A 126 3.46 -16.45 18.04
N ASN A 127 4.07 -17.37 17.27
CA ASN A 127 5.46 -17.26 16.85
C ASN A 127 5.58 -16.73 15.44
N ASN A 128 6.66 -15.98 15.18
CA ASN A 128 6.99 -15.47 13.86
C ASN A 128 5.89 -14.64 13.20
N VAL A 129 5.26 -13.78 13.99
CA VAL A 129 4.26 -12.84 13.48
C VAL A 129 5.00 -11.73 12.73
N MET A 130 4.65 -11.53 11.47
CA MET A 130 5.31 -10.57 10.61
C MET A 130 4.79 -9.15 10.83
N TYR A 131 5.70 -8.25 11.09
CA TYR A 131 5.48 -6.80 11.13
C TYR A 131 6.26 -6.16 10.00
N ILE A 132 5.67 -5.18 9.35
CA ILE A 132 6.24 -4.52 8.18
C ILE A 132 6.51 -3.07 8.51
N ASP A 133 7.78 -2.66 8.39
CA ASP A 133 8.19 -1.28 8.57
C ASP A 133 8.38 -0.64 7.18
N LEU A 134 7.82 0.53 6.98
CA LEU A 134 7.95 1.28 5.73
C LEU A 134 9.09 2.29 5.87
N CYS A 135 10.08 2.19 4.99
CA CYS A 135 11.23 3.08 4.97
C CYS A 135 10.91 4.29 4.09
N VAL A 136 10.37 5.33 4.71
CA VAL A 136 9.79 6.49 3.99
C VAL A 136 10.85 7.26 3.19
N ASP A 137 12.06 7.40 3.69
CA ASP A 137 13.13 8.09 2.95
C ASP A 137 13.44 7.38 1.63
N ARG A 138 13.52 6.07 1.67
CA ARG A 138 13.76 5.28 0.46
C ARG A 138 12.55 5.28 -0.47
N LEU A 139 11.36 5.23 0.10
CA LEU A 139 10.12 5.36 -0.66
C LEU A 139 10.06 6.69 -1.40
N TYR A 140 10.45 7.77 -0.73
CA TYR A 140 10.50 9.10 -1.34
C TYR A 140 11.43 9.11 -2.55
N THR A 141 12.62 8.53 -2.42
CA THR A 141 13.58 8.43 -3.52
C THR A 141 13.00 7.66 -4.71
N CYS A 142 12.36 6.52 -4.45
CA CYS A 142 11.75 5.70 -5.50
C CYS A 142 10.55 6.38 -6.17
N THR A 143 9.91 7.30 -5.48
CA THR A 143 8.69 7.97 -5.94
C THR A 143 9.00 9.23 -6.74
N TYR A 144 9.94 10.05 -6.28
CA TYR A 144 10.16 11.39 -6.82
C TYR A 144 11.50 11.59 -7.53
N LEU A 145 12.51 10.80 -7.21
CA LEU A 145 13.83 10.95 -7.79
C LEU A 145 14.07 9.90 -8.87
N ASN A 146 14.57 10.35 -9.99
CA ASN A 146 14.90 9.48 -11.11
C ASN A 146 16.29 8.85 -10.95
#